data_d3a31f256828b3b64e7bd29f785918c0
#
_entry.id   d3a31f256828b3b64e7bd29f785918c0
#
_cell.length_a   1.000
_cell.length_b   1.000
_cell.length_c   1.000
_cell.angle_alpha   90.00
_cell.angle_beta   90.00
_cell.angle_gamma   90.00
#
_symmetry.space_group_name_H-M   'P 1'
#
loop_
_entity.id
_entity.type
_entity.pdbx_description
1 polymer ?
#
loop_
_entity_poly.entity_id
_entity_poly.type
_entity_poly.pdbx_seq_one_letter_code
_entity_poly.pdbx_strand_id
1 'polypeptide(L)'
;VRHQGREIPIPGRKQRALLAALLLARGEVLSDERLTALLWGQRPPATVSAQLYTYVSRLRQRLGPAVELVREPAGYRLGTRGAVFDAAEFHRLSRAGHTALREGRPDRAARLLRAALDLWRGPALGGVTDFLRDAETPQLDEARMAALESRLEAELALGEHRQLVAELTGLVTRFPLRERLRAQWMTALYRCERQAEALAVYHEGRRLLAEELGVDPGAVLTATLHAVLDGRLALDDPAARPAVLPGAAGA
;
A
#
# COMPACT_ATOMS: atom_id res chain seq x y z
N VAL A 1 -9.17 -18.56 3.68
CA VAL A 1 -10.16 -18.06 4.64
C VAL A 1 -9.97 -18.78 5.96
N ARG A 2 -10.13 -18.07 7.08
CA ARG A 2 -10.06 -18.70 8.42
C ARG A 2 -11.34 -18.43 9.22
N HIS A 3 -11.79 -19.45 9.95
CA HIS A 3 -12.92 -19.34 10.88
C HIS A 3 -12.54 -20.05 12.18
N GLN A 4 -12.63 -19.35 13.32
CA GLN A 4 -12.24 -19.88 14.64
C GLN A 4 -10.83 -20.54 14.65
N GLY A 5 -9.85 -19.87 14.01
CA GLY A 5 -8.48 -20.37 13.89
C GLY A 5 -8.27 -21.49 12.87
N ARG A 6 -9.32 -22.10 12.34
CA ARG A 6 -9.24 -23.19 11.34
C ARG A 6 -9.31 -22.64 9.92
N GLU A 7 -8.44 -23.13 9.05
CA GLU A 7 -8.47 -22.76 7.63
C GLU A 7 -9.62 -23.43 6.90
N ILE A 8 -10.38 -22.63 6.13
CA ILE A 8 -11.41 -23.12 5.20
C ILE A 8 -10.81 -23.06 3.79
N PRO A 9 -10.49 -24.20 3.18
CA PRO A 9 -9.95 -24.23 1.82
C PRO A 9 -11.02 -23.87 0.81
N ILE A 10 -10.70 -22.94 -0.10
CA ILE A 10 -11.54 -22.60 -1.26
C ILE A 10 -10.89 -23.21 -2.50
N PRO A 11 -11.40 -24.34 -3.00
CA PRO A 11 -10.82 -25.03 -4.15
C PRO A 11 -11.13 -24.30 -5.46
N GLY A 12 -10.20 -24.42 -6.41
CA GLY A 12 -10.39 -23.88 -7.75
C GLY A 12 -10.21 -22.37 -7.86
N ARG A 13 -9.52 -21.94 -8.93
CA ARG A 13 -9.18 -20.52 -9.19
C ARG A 13 -10.42 -19.65 -9.30
N LYS A 14 -11.50 -20.12 -9.96
CA LYS A 14 -12.72 -19.35 -10.17
C LYS A 14 -13.54 -19.13 -8.90
N GLN A 15 -13.59 -20.12 -7.98
CA GLN A 15 -14.25 -19.93 -6.70
C GLN A 15 -13.50 -18.93 -5.81
N ARG A 16 -12.15 -19.00 -5.82
CA ARG A 16 -11.32 -18.00 -5.15
C ARG A 16 -11.50 -16.61 -5.76
N ALA A 17 -11.56 -16.52 -7.10
CA ALA A 17 -11.80 -15.25 -7.78
C ALA A 17 -13.18 -14.67 -7.46
N LEU A 18 -14.24 -15.49 -7.46
CA LEU A 18 -15.59 -15.04 -7.08
C LEU A 18 -15.61 -14.49 -5.65
N LEU A 19 -15.03 -15.22 -4.69
CA LEU A 19 -14.97 -14.75 -3.31
C LEU A 19 -14.16 -13.45 -3.18
N ALA A 20 -12.99 -13.38 -3.82
CA ALA A 20 -12.14 -12.20 -3.78
C ALA A 20 -12.83 -10.98 -4.41
N ALA A 21 -13.47 -11.13 -5.56
CA ALA A 21 -14.23 -10.06 -6.20
C ALA A 21 -15.34 -9.51 -5.29
N LEU A 22 -16.13 -10.40 -4.69
CA LEU A 22 -17.20 -10.02 -3.76
C LEU A 22 -16.67 -9.35 -2.47
N LEU A 23 -15.53 -9.78 -1.96
CA LEU A 23 -14.87 -9.14 -0.81
C LEU A 23 -14.34 -7.75 -1.16
N LEU A 24 -13.73 -7.58 -2.34
CA LEU A 24 -13.24 -6.30 -2.84
C LEU A 24 -14.37 -5.31 -3.09
N ALA A 25 -15.56 -5.79 -3.44
CA ALA A 25 -16.76 -4.96 -3.58
C ALA A 25 -17.31 -4.40 -2.25
N ARG A 26 -16.78 -4.86 -1.10
CA ARG A 26 -17.07 -4.29 0.25
C ARG A 26 -18.56 -4.16 0.58
N GLY A 27 -19.37 -5.14 0.15
CA GLY A 27 -20.81 -5.14 0.40
C GLY A 27 -21.66 -4.49 -0.70
N GLU A 28 -21.01 -3.96 -1.74
CA GLU A 28 -21.71 -3.53 -2.96
C GLU A 28 -22.15 -4.73 -3.79
N VAL A 29 -23.19 -4.54 -4.61
CA VAL A 29 -23.69 -5.55 -5.53
C VAL A 29 -22.77 -5.64 -6.75
N LEU A 30 -22.20 -6.82 -7.01
CA LEU A 30 -21.53 -7.10 -8.28
C LEU A 30 -22.50 -7.76 -9.26
N SER A 31 -22.63 -7.16 -10.44
CA SER A 31 -23.51 -7.69 -11.49
C SER A 31 -23.00 -9.05 -12.01
N ASP A 32 -23.93 -9.86 -12.53
CA ASP A 32 -23.58 -11.13 -13.17
C ASP A 32 -22.62 -10.92 -14.34
N GLU A 33 -22.76 -9.84 -15.09
CA GLU A 33 -21.85 -9.48 -16.19
C GLU A 33 -20.44 -9.18 -15.68
N ARG A 34 -20.32 -8.36 -14.61
CA ARG A 34 -19.02 -8.04 -14.01
C ARG A 34 -18.36 -9.30 -13.46
N LEU A 35 -19.10 -10.14 -12.75
CA LEU A 35 -18.59 -11.40 -12.22
C LEU A 35 -18.16 -12.35 -13.36
N THR A 36 -18.94 -12.41 -14.43
CA THR A 36 -18.59 -13.20 -15.63
C THR A 36 -17.28 -12.71 -16.24
N ALA A 37 -17.13 -11.41 -16.44
CA ALA A 37 -15.89 -10.84 -16.98
C ALA A 37 -14.67 -11.14 -16.10
N LEU A 38 -14.80 -11.05 -14.78
CA LEU A 38 -13.70 -11.33 -13.84
C LEU A 38 -13.34 -12.82 -13.75
N LEU A 39 -14.28 -13.74 -14.03
CA LEU A 39 -14.04 -15.16 -13.93
C LEU A 39 -13.67 -15.84 -15.27
N TRP A 40 -14.15 -15.34 -16.39
CA TRP A 40 -13.97 -15.95 -17.72
C TRP A 40 -13.44 -14.99 -18.80
N GLY A 41 -13.37 -13.69 -18.52
CA GLY A 41 -12.98 -12.69 -19.51
C GLY A 41 -14.00 -12.55 -20.64
N GLN A 42 -13.51 -12.43 -21.87
CA GLN A 42 -14.35 -12.18 -23.07
C GLN A 42 -14.97 -13.46 -23.65
N ARG A 43 -14.66 -14.64 -23.10
CA ARG A 43 -15.12 -15.95 -23.65
C ARG A 43 -15.79 -16.80 -22.57
N PRO A 44 -16.94 -16.37 -22.05
CA PRO A 44 -17.70 -17.17 -21.09
C PRO A 44 -18.31 -18.41 -21.79
N PRO A 45 -18.43 -19.56 -21.08
CA PRO A 45 -19.13 -20.72 -21.62
C PRO A 45 -20.64 -20.46 -21.72
N ALA A 46 -21.33 -21.19 -22.60
CA ALA A 46 -22.80 -21.07 -22.72
C ALA A 46 -23.55 -21.33 -21.40
N THR A 47 -22.91 -22.12 -20.48
CA THR A 47 -23.47 -22.48 -19.16
C THR A 47 -23.02 -21.55 -18.04
N VAL A 48 -22.55 -20.33 -18.34
CA VAL A 48 -21.95 -19.39 -17.37
C VAL A 48 -22.87 -19.13 -16.18
N SER A 49 -24.15 -18.88 -16.39
CA SER A 49 -25.10 -18.60 -15.32
C SER A 49 -25.28 -19.77 -14.35
N ALA A 50 -25.36 -21.00 -14.87
CA ALA A 50 -25.44 -22.21 -14.06
C ALA A 50 -24.14 -22.48 -13.28
N GLN A 51 -22.98 -22.19 -13.89
CA GLN A 51 -21.70 -22.32 -13.23
C GLN A 51 -21.53 -21.27 -12.11
N LEU A 52 -21.92 -20.01 -12.35
CA LEU A 52 -21.88 -18.96 -11.35
C LEU A 52 -22.77 -19.32 -10.15
N TYR A 53 -24.00 -19.74 -10.40
CA TYR A 53 -24.90 -20.23 -9.36
C TYR A 53 -24.26 -21.38 -8.55
N THR A 54 -23.65 -22.35 -9.22
CA THR A 54 -22.96 -23.46 -8.56
C THR A 54 -21.80 -22.98 -7.67
N TYR A 55 -20.99 -22.03 -8.13
CA TYR A 55 -19.90 -21.48 -7.33
C TYR A 55 -20.40 -20.71 -6.10
N VAL A 56 -21.46 -19.93 -6.26
CA VAL A 56 -22.12 -19.22 -5.15
C VAL A 56 -22.65 -20.22 -4.12
N SER A 57 -23.38 -21.26 -4.55
CA SER A 57 -23.91 -22.30 -3.68
C SER A 57 -22.79 -23.00 -2.88
N ARG A 58 -21.70 -23.36 -3.54
CA ARG A 58 -20.53 -23.99 -2.89
C ARG A 58 -19.85 -23.04 -1.90
N LEU A 59 -19.74 -21.75 -2.21
CA LEU A 59 -19.20 -20.76 -1.28
C LEU A 59 -20.10 -20.63 -0.04
N ARG A 60 -21.43 -20.55 -0.20
CA ARG A 60 -22.37 -20.51 0.92
C ARG A 60 -22.19 -21.69 1.87
N GLN A 61 -22.11 -22.92 1.31
CA GLN A 61 -21.92 -24.12 2.10
C GLN A 61 -20.60 -24.13 2.88
N ARG A 62 -19.51 -23.63 2.27
CA ARG A 62 -18.17 -23.63 2.89
C ARG A 62 -17.99 -22.55 3.94
N LEU A 63 -18.50 -21.35 3.68
CA LEU A 63 -18.34 -20.19 4.54
C LEU A 63 -19.33 -20.20 5.71
N GLY A 64 -20.43 -20.96 5.58
CA GLY A 64 -21.43 -21.10 6.62
C GLY A 64 -22.14 -19.79 6.96
N PRO A 65 -22.80 -19.70 8.15
CA PRO A 65 -23.64 -18.56 8.53
C PRO A 65 -22.86 -17.28 8.88
N ALA A 66 -21.54 -17.36 9.00
CA ALA A 66 -20.70 -16.21 9.29
C ALA A 66 -20.63 -15.19 8.12
N VAL A 67 -21.08 -15.60 6.94
CA VAL A 67 -21.03 -14.80 5.71
C VAL A 67 -22.40 -14.79 5.04
N GLU A 68 -22.89 -13.63 4.73
CA GLU A 68 -24.18 -13.43 4.05
C GLU A 68 -23.97 -13.18 2.56
N LEU A 69 -24.03 -14.22 1.76
CA LEU A 69 -23.93 -14.14 0.29
C LEU A 69 -25.34 -14.12 -0.30
N VAL A 70 -25.83 -12.94 -0.67
CA VAL A 70 -27.21 -12.71 -1.12
C VAL A 70 -27.28 -12.59 -2.63
N ARG A 71 -28.36 -13.13 -3.22
CA ARG A 71 -28.75 -12.83 -4.60
C ARG A 71 -29.58 -11.56 -4.61
N GLU A 72 -29.14 -10.59 -5.37
CA GLU A 72 -29.86 -9.35 -5.65
C GLU A 72 -30.38 -9.36 -7.12
N PRO A 73 -31.32 -8.51 -7.52
CA PRO A 73 -31.83 -8.51 -8.90
C PRO A 73 -30.75 -8.36 -9.97
N ALA A 74 -29.73 -7.53 -9.70
CA ALA A 74 -28.65 -7.27 -10.64
C ALA A 74 -27.44 -8.23 -10.51
N GLY A 75 -27.31 -8.99 -9.42
CA GLY A 75 -26.10 -9.81 -9.19
C GLY A 75 -26.00 -10.41 -7.81
N TYR A 76 -24.84 -10.32 -7.20
CA TYR A 76 -24.57 -10.88 -5.86
C TYR A 76 -23.91 -9.86 -4.95
N ARG A 77 -24.25 -9.91 -3.68
CA ARG A 77 -23.68 -9.10 -2.60
C ARG A 77 -23.16 -10.01 -1.50
N LEU A 78 -22.00 -9.65 -0.94
CA LEU A 78 -21.40 -10.35 0.19
C LEU A 78 -21.37 -9.45 1.43
N GLY A 79 -22.11 -9.83 2.46
CA GLY A 79 -22.02 -9.24 3.79
C GLY A 79 -21.09 -10.07 4.69
N THR A 80 -20.18 -9.42 5.40
CA THR A 80 -19.14 -10.11 6.19
C THR A 80 -19.42 -10.10 7.71
N ARG A 81 -20.59 -9.75 8.18
CA ARG A 81 -21.07 -9.82 9.59
C ARG A 81 -19.94 -9.90 10.65
N GLY A 82 -19.01 -8.92 10.64
CA GLY A 82 -17.91 -8.89 11.61
C GLY A 82 -16.67 -9.72 11.24
N ALA A 83 -16.66 -10.39 10.09
CA ALA A 83 -15.43 -11.02 9.59
C ALA A 83 -14.39 -9.95 9.19
N VAL A 84 -13.13 -10.19 9.54
CA VAL A 84 -12.02 -9.33 9.15
C VAL A 84 -11.53 -9.75 7.77
N PHE A 85 -11.54 -8.80 6.85
CA PHE A 85 -10.96 -8.93 5.52
C PHE A 85 -9.66 -8.12 5.47
N ASP A 86 -8.54 -8.79 5.18
CA ASP A 86 -7.21 -8.19 5.23
C ASP A 86 -7.05 -6.94 4.35
N ALA A 87 -7.61 -6.92 3.14
CA ALA A 87 -7.56 -5.72 2.31
C ALA A 87 -8.39 -4.56 2.90
N ALA A 88 -9.54 -4.83 3.54
CA ALA A 88 -10.31 -3.78 4.22
C ALA A 88 -9.56 -3.23 5.43
N GLU A 89 -8.93 -4.10 6.20
CA GLU A 89 -8.11 -3.72 7.36
C GLU A 89 -6.85 -2.97 6.93
N PHE A 90 -6.18 -3.41 5.87
CA PHE A 90 -5.08 -2.67 5.24
C PHE A 90 -5.49 -1.24 4.91
N HIS A 91 -6.61 -1.06 4.21
CA HIS A 91 -7.09 0.29 3.87
C HIS A 91 -7.48 1.12 5.09
N ARG A 92 -8.05 0.50 6.12
CA ARG A 92 -8.40 1.18 7.38
C ARG A 92 -7.15 1.69 8.09
N LEU A 93 -6.15 0.81 8.27
CA LEU A 93 -4.88 1.13 8.91
C LEU A 93 -4.10 2.17 8.11
N SER A 94 -4.03 2.02 6.77
CA SER A 94 -3.34 2.97 5.89
C SER A 94 -3.96 4.36 5.98
N ARG A 95 -5.29 4.50 5.93
CA ARG A 95 -5.97 5.78 6.11
C ARG A 95 -5.68 6.41 7.48
N ALA A 96 -5.73 5.61 8.53
CA ALA A 96 -5.42 6.09 9.89
C ALA A 96 -3.95 6.52 10.01
N GLY A 97 -3.03 5.81 9.36
CA GLY A 97 -1.61 6.16 9.31
C GLY A 97 -1.36 7.47 8.55
N HIS A 98 -1.96 7.63 7.36
CA HIS A 98 -1.89 8.89 6.59
C HIS A 98 -2.47 10.07 7.37
N THR A 99 -3.57 9.86 8.10
CA THR A 99 -4.15 10.91 8.96
C THR A 99 -3.19 11.29 10.08
N ALA A 100 -2.61 10.31 10.78
CA ALA A 100 -1.64 10.56 11.84
C ALA A 100 -0.40 11.31 11.33
N LEU A 101 0.06 11.01 10.11
CA LEU A 101 1.18 11.72 9.49
C LEU A 101 0.85 13.20 9.25
N ARG A 102 -0.32 13.48 8.66
CA ARG A 102 -0.79 14.88 8.45
C ARG A 102 -0.99 15.67 9.76
N GLU A 103 -1.30 14.97 10.85
CA GLU A 103 -1.46 15.56 12.17
C GLU A 103 -0.12 15.72 12.91
N GLY A 104 1.03 15.48 12.25
CA GLY A 104 2.35 15.61 12.87
C GLY A 104 2.64 14.54 13.93
N ARG A 105 2.05 13.34 13.81
CA ARG A 105 2.24 12.21 14.74
C ARG A 105 2.97 11.06 14.06
N PRO A 106 4.26 11.21 13.71
CA PRO A 106 4.99 10.24 12.91
C PRO A 106 5.14 8.87 13.61
N ASP A 107 5.29 8.83 14.94
CA ASP A 107 5.33 7.60 15.72
C ASP A 107 4.07 6.74 15.56
N ARG A 108 2.90 7.38 15.62
CA ARG A 108 1.61 6.70 15.40
C ARG A 108 1.46 6.28 13.94
N ALA A 109 1.86 7.15 13.01
CA ALA A 109 1.80 6.86 11.58
C ALA A 109 2.65 5.64 11.22
N ALA A 110 3.91 5.59 11.68
CA ALA A 110 4.82 4.47 11.43
C ALA A 110 4.23 3.14 11.95
N ARG A 111 3.72 3.12 13.19
CA ARG A 111 3.08 1.90 13.74
C ARG A 111 1.90 1.42 12.92
N LEU A 112 1.00 2.33 12.54
CA LEU A 112 -0.21 1.97 11.78
C LEU A 112 0.13 1.50 10.37
N LEU A 113 1.08 2.15 9.70
CA LEU A 113 1.49 1.81 8.35
C LEU A 113 2.32 0.52 8.30
N ARG A 114 3.19 0.26 9.30
CA ARG A 114 3.85 -1.05 9.45
C ARG A 114 2.80 -2.16 9.61
N ALA A 115 1.84 -2.00 10.52
CA ALA A 115 0.76 -2.97 10.72
C ALA A 115 -0.10 -3.18 9.46
N ALA A 116 -0.34 -2.13 8.66
CA ALA A 116 -1.01 -2.26 7.37
C ALA A 116 -0.19 -3.10 6.39
N LEU A 117 1.10 -2.83 6.26
CA LEU A 117 1.99 -3.52 5.33
C LEU A 117 2.23 -4.99 5.73
N ASP A 118 2.21 -5.31 7.02
CA ASP A 118 2.35 -6.69 7.54
C ASP A 118 1.17 -7.60 7.16
N LEU A 119 0.04 -7.03 6.74
CA LEU A 119 -1.08 -7.81 6.19
C LEU A 119 -0.76 -8.44 4.82
N TRP A 120 0.28 -7.93 4.14
CA TRP A 120 0.71 -8.42 2.83
C TRP A 120 1.64 -9.62 2.96
N ARG A 121 1.13 -10.80 2.62
CA ARG A 121 1.85 -12.09 2.71
C ARG A 121 2.43 -12.55 1.37
N GLY A 122 2.43 -11.69 0.37
CA GLY A 122 2.90 -11.97 -0.98
C GLY A 122 2.23 -11.07 -2.02
N PRO A 123 2.26 -11.45 -3.31
CA PRO A 123 1.57 -10.73 -4.37
C PRO A 123 0.06 -10.68 -4.13
N ALA A 124 -0.56 -9.55 -4.52
CA ALA A 124 -2.01 -9.41 -4.46
C ALA A 124 -2.72 -10.51 -5.25
N LEU A 125 -3.84 -10.97 -4.74
CA LEU A 125 -4.76 -11.87 -5.42
C LEU A 125 -4.10 -13.17 -5.94
N GLY A 126 -3.19 -13.75 -5.17
CA GLY A 126 -2.56 -15.03 -5.49
C GLY A 126 -3.57 -16.15 -5.67
N GLY A 127 -3.47 -16.93 -6.78
CA GLY A 127 -4.29 -18.11 -7.05
C GLY A 127 -5.73 -17.83 -7.49
N VAL A 128 -6.09 -16.62 -7.89
CA VAL A 128 -7.35 -16.25 -8.57
C VAL A 128 -7.21 -16.35 -10.10
N THR A 129 -8.24 -15.97 -10.86
CA THR A 129 -8.17 -15.83 -12.32
C THR A 129 -7.26 -14.68 -12.74
N ASP A 130 -6.66 -14.80 -13.91
CA ASP A 130 -5.82 -13.74 -14.46
C ASP A 130 -6.65 -12.46 -14.71
N PHE A 131 -7.89 -12.62 -15.16
CA PHE A 131 -8.83 -11.50 -15.41
C PHE A 131 -9.11 -10.67 -14.16
N LEU A 132 -9.35 -11.32 -13.01
CA LEU A 132 -9.53 -10.60 -11.75
C LEU A 132 -8.22 -9.95 -11.31
N ARG A 133 -7.11 -10.67 -11.41
CA ARG A 133 -5.80 -10.14 -11.02
C ARG A 133 -5.44 -8.90 -11.84
N ASP A 134 -5.57 -8.98 -13.17
CA ASP A 134 -5.22 -7.88 -14.06
C ASP A 134 -6.13 -6.66 -13.86
N ALA A 135 -7.39 -6.88 -13.47
CA ALA A 135 -8.33 -5.79 -13.18
C ALA A 135 -8.09 -5.09 -11.84
N GLU A 136 -7.68 -5.82 -10.79
CA GLU A 136 -7.71 -5.29 -9.41
C GLU A 136 -6.32 -5.13 -8.79
N THR A 137 -5.31 -5.89 -9.26
CA THR A 137 -3.94 -5.82 -8.69
C THR A 137 -3.29 -4.44 -8.84
N PRO A 138 -3.41 -3.71 -9.97
CA PRO A 138 -2.76 -2.42 -10.11
C PRO A 138 -3.18 -1.42 -9.02
N GLN A 139 -4.47 -1.39 -8.68
CA GLN A 139 -4.97 -0.51 -7.63
C GLN A 139 -4.50 -0.94 -6.22
N LEU A 140 -4.45 -2.24 -5.97
CA LEU A 140 -3.97 -2.78 -4.70
C LEU A 140 -2.48 -2.53 -4.51
N ASP A 141 -1.67 -2.73 -5.54
CA ASP A 141 -0.22 -2.50 -5.51
C ASP A 141 0.09 -1.01 -5.36
N GLU A 142 -0.67 -0.11 -6.01
CA GLU A 142 -0.51 1.33 -5.84
C GLU A 142 -0.86 1.76 -4.40
N ALA A 143 -1.93 1.22 -3.83
CA ALA A 143 -2.30 1.48 -2.44
C ALA A 143 -1.21 0.98 -1.46
N ARG A 144 -0.61 -0.18 -1.75
CA ARG A 144 0.54 -0.72 -1.00
C ARG A 144 1.75 0.21 -1.08
N MET A 145 2.06 0.68 -2.28
CA MET A 145 3.18 1.60 -2.50
C MET A 145 2.98 2.92 -1.77
N ALA A 146 1.79 3.50 -1.84
CA ALA A 146 1.45 4.73 -1.12
C ALA A 146 1.60 4.57 0.42
N ALA A 147 1.18 3.42 0.96
CA ALA A 147 1.37 3.10 2.37
C ALA A 147 2.85 2.94 2.73
N LEU A 148 3.65 2.32 1.85
CA LEU A 148 5.08 2.14 2.03
C LEU A 148 5.82 3.49 2.04
N GLU A 149 5.57 4.34 1.05
CA GLU A 149 6.16 5.69 0.97
C GLU A 149 5.81 6.53 2.19
N SER A 150 4.58 6.44 2.68
CA SER A 150 4.17 7.19 3.89
C SER A 150 4.76 6.60 5.18
N ARG A 151 5.01 5.29 5.25
CA ARG A 151 5.77 4.69 6.36
C ARG A 151 7.20 5.22 6.38
N LEU A 152 7.87 5.20 5.24
CA LEU A 152 9.24 5.72 5.10
C LEU A 152 9.31 7.21 5.49
N GLU A 153 8.32 8.02 5.10
CA GLU A 153 8.24 9.42 5.51
C GLU A 153 8.11 9.57 7.04
N ALA A 154 7.25 8.77 7.67
CA ALA A 154 7.09 8.76 9.11
C ALA A 154 8.37 8.36 9.85
N GLU A 155 9.06 7.32 9.36
CA GLU A 155 10.31 6.81 9.94
C GLU A 155 11.48 7.81 9.74
N LEU A 156 11.53 8.49 8.60
CA LEU A 156 12.47 9.60 8.39
C LEU A 156 12.19 10.75 9.36
N ALA A 157 10.93 11.08 9.64
CA ALA A 157 10.58 12.10 10.62
C ALA A 157 10.97 11.72 12.06
N LEU A 158 11.03 10.40 12.35
CA LEU A 158 11.51 9.87 13.63
C LEU A 158 13.04 9.80 13.74
N GLY A 159 13.78 10.13 12.68
CA GLY A 159 15.25 10.05 12.67
C GLY A 159 15.81 8.65 12.35
N GLU A 160 14.99 7.70 11.92
CA GLU A 160 15.42 6.32 11.59
C GLU A 160 16.18 6.23 10.25
N HIS A 161 16.76 7.34 9.77
CA HIS A 161 17.37 7.47 8.43
C HIS A 161 18.47 6.44 8.14
N ARG A 162 19.32 6.10 9.14
CA ARG A 162 20.43 5.13 8.94
C ARG A 162 19.92 3.75 8.56
N GLN A 163 18.82 3.30 9.18
CA GLN A 163 18.22 1.98 8.93
C GLN A 163 17.53 1.93 7.57
N LEU A 164 17.04 3.08 7.10
CA LEU A 164 16.27 3.18 5.85
C LEU A 164 17.14 3.19 4.58
N VAL A 165 18.42 3.54 4.66
CA VAL A 165 19.28 3.64 3.47
C VAL A 165 19.29 2.34 2.67
N ALA A 166 19.49 1.20 3.32
CA ALA A 166 19.55 -0.10 2.63
C ALA A 166 18.21 -0.49 2.00
N GLU A 167 17.09 -0.25 2.71
CA GLU A 167 15.75 -0.52 2.19
C GLU A 167 15.43 0.38 0.98
N LEU A 168 15.71 1.68 1.09
CA LEU A 168 15.48 2.66 0.03
C LEU A 168 16.32 2.36 -1.21
N THR A 169 17.56 1.91 -1.05
CA THR A 169 18.41 1.44 -2.16
C THR A 169 17.71 0.32 -2.94
N GLY A 170 17.22 -0.71 -2.25
CA GLY A 170 16.51 -1.82 -2.88
C GLY A 170 15.19 -1.39 -3.55
N LEU A 171 14.44 -0.48 -2.91
CA LEU A 171 13.18 0.03 -3.45
C LEU A 171 13.39 0.88 -4.70
N VAL A 172 14.37 1.78 -4.71
CA VAL A 172 14.67 2.61 -5.89
C VAL A 172 15.19 1.76 -7.04
N THR A 173 15.98 0.73 -6.78
CA THR A 173 16.39 -0.24 -7.81
C THR A 173 15.18 -0.95 -8.44
N ARG A 174 14.19 -1.32 -7.63
CA ARG A 174 12.98 -2.02 -8.10
C ARG A 174 11.97 -1.08 -8.77
N PHE A 175 11.90 0.18 -8.33
CA PHE A 175 10.94 1.18 -8.80
C PHE A 175 11.67 2.46 -9.22
N PRO A 176 12.49 2.42 -10.28
CA PRO A 176 13.45 3.48 -10.59
C PRO A 176 12.81 4.81 -10.99
N LEU A 177 11.57 4.81 -11.46
CA LEU A 177 10.83 6.02 -11.85
C LEU A 177 9.97 6.61 -10.73
N ARG A 178 10.00 6.03 -9.53
CA ARG A 178 9.29 6.56 -8.35
C ARG A 178 10.08 7.69 -7.69
N GLU A 179 9.78 8.91 -8.08
CA GLU A 179 10.51 10.10 -7.59
C GLU A 179 10.42 10.29 -6.07
N ARG A 180 9.29 9.94 -5.46
CA ARG A 180 9.11 10.05 -4.00
C ARG A 180 10.07 9.13 -3.23
N LEU A 181 10.29 7.90 -3.70
CA LEU A 181 11.29 7.00 -3.11
C LEU A 181 12.71 7.54 -3.25
N ARG A 182 13.04 8.14 -4.42
CA ARG A 182 14.34 8.79 -4.61
C ARG A 182 14.54 9.97 -3.68
N ALA A 183 13.51 10.82 -3.51
CA ALA A 183 13.55 11.96 -2.61
C ALA A 183 13.76 11.53 -1.15
N GLN A 184 13.08 10.45 -0.73
CA GLN A 184 13.27 9.85 0.60
C GLN A 184 14.68 9.27 0.77
N TRP A 185 15.22 8.63 -0.27
CA TRP A 185 16.59 8.11 -0.25
C TRP A 185 17.63 9.23 -0.16
N MET A 186 17.47 10.30 -0.95
CA MET A 186 18.29 11.52 -0.84
C MET A 186 18.26 12.09 0.57
N THR A 187 17.07 12.18 1.18
CA THR A 187 16.91 12.67 2.55
C THR A 187 17.63 11.77 3.55
N ALA A 188 17.49 10.45 3.44
CA ALA A 188 18.17 9.49 4.33
C ALA A 188 19.70 9.59 4.20
N LEU A 189 20.23 9.65 2.98
CA LEU A 189 21.67 9.78 2.72
C LEU A 189 22.21 11.10 3.26
N TYR A 190 21.52 12.22 3.01
CA TYR A 190 21.93 13.52 3.51
C TYR A 190 22.04 13.53 5.05
N ARG A 191 21.04 12.98 5.74
CA ARG A 191 21.04 12.89 7.21
C ARG A 191 22.09 11.89 7.76
N CYS A 192 22.65 11.06 6.90
CA CYS A 192 23.82 10.22 7.20
C CYS A 192 25.16 10.91 6.84
N GLU A 193 25.17 12.21 6.57
CA GLU A 193 26.36 12.99 6.13
C GLU A 193 26.91 12.53 4.77
N ARG A 194 26.11 11.84 3.95
CA ARG A 194 26.47 11.30 2.63
C ARG A 194 25.89 12.19 1.52
N GLN A 195 26.17 13.52 1.60
CA GLN A 195 25.62 14.53 0.69
C GLN A 195 25.96 14.26 -0.79
N ALA A 196 27.21 13.86 -1.07
CA ALA A 196 27.62 13.57 -2.45
C ALA A 196 26.80 12.44 -3.09
N GLU A 197 26.49 11.40 -2.30
CA GLU A 197 25.65 10.29 -2.77
C GLU A 197 24.19 10.70 -2.92
N ALA A 198 23.65 11.55 -2.05
CA ALA A 198 22.32 12.12 -2.22
C ALA A 198 22.20 12.88 -3.54
N LEU A 199 23.20 13.70 -3.89
CA LEU A 199 23.23 14.41 -5.18
C LEU A 199 23.35 13.44 -6.38
N ALA A 200 24.15 12.38 -6.27
CA ALA A 200 24.27 11.35 -7.30
C ALA A 200 22.92 10.66 -7.57
N VAL A 201 22.14 10.35 -6.52
CA VAL A 201 20.77 9.77 -6.64
C VAL A 201 19.84 10.70 -7.45
N TYR A 202 19.93 12.02 -7.23
CA TYR A 202 19.16 12.98 -8.01
C TYR A 202 19.56 12.95 -9.49
N HIS A 203 20.85 13.06 -9.79
CA HIS A 203 21.34 13.12 -11.17
C HIS A 203 21.02 11.84 -11.96
N GLU A 204 21.13 10.69 -11.31
CA GLU A 204 20.70 9.42 -11.91
C GLU A 204 19.20 9.39 -12.17
N GLY A 205 18.37 9.85 -11.22
CA GLY A 205 16.92 9.94 -11.40
C GLY A 205 16.53 10.85 -12.54
N ARG A 206 17.16 12.04 -12.65
CA ARG A 206 16.93 12.98 -13.75
C ARG A 206 17.28 12.35 -15.09
N ARG A 207 18.42 11.66 -15.19
CA ARG A 207 18.84 10.98 -16.43
C ARG A 207 17.82 9.92 -16.83
N LEU A 208 17.39 9.07 -15.90
CA LEU A 208 16.40 8.02 -16.18
C LEU A 208 15.04 8.58 -16.61
N LEU A 209 14.55 9.65 -15.97
CA LEU A 209 13.29 10.30 -16.36
C LEU A 209 13.38 10.88 -17.76
N ALA A 210 14.52 11.49 -18.13
CA ALA A 210 14.74 12.01 -19.48
C ALA A 210 14.82 10.89 -20.51
N GLU A 211 15.55 9.80 -20.24
CA GLU A 211 15.75 8.68 -21.17
C GLU A 211 14.47 7.85 -21.38
N GLU A 212 13.74 7.54 -20.30
CA GLU A 212 12.57 6.63 -20.35
C GLU A 212 11.25 7.34 -20.67
N LEU A 213 11.09 8.59 -20.22
CA LEU A 213 9.83 9.33 -20.33
C LEU A 213 9.94 10.66 -21.09
N GLY A 214 11.15 11.14 -21.37
CA GLY A 214 11.37 12.44 -22.02
C GLY A 214 10.98 13.65 -21.15
N VAL A 215 11.00 13.52 -19.82
CA VAL A 215 10.59 14.57 -18.87
C VAL A 215 11.70 14.95 -17.89
N ASP A 216 11.63 16.17 -17.38
CA ASP A 216 12.44 16.60 -16.24
C ASP A 216 11.85 16.11 -14.90
N PRO A 217 12.65 16.05 -13.80
CA PRO A 217 12.18 15.70 -12.47
C PRO A 217 11.02 16.56 -12.00
N GLY A 218 10.04 15.92 -11.36
CA GLY A 218 8.88 16.59 -10.76
C GLY A 218 9.23 17.41 -9.50
N ALA A 219 8.22 18.10 -8.98
CA ALA A 219 8.39 19.05 -7.87
C ALA A 219 8.96 18.40 -6.60
N VAL A 220 8.59 17.15 -6.29
CA VAL A 220 9.06 16.47 -5.05
C VAL A 220 10.57 16.24 -5.09
N LEU A 221 11.09 15.72 -6.20
CA LEU A 221 12.51 15.41 -6.34
C LEU A 221 13.35 16.71 -6.45
N THR A 222 12.85 17.72 -7.18
CA THR A 222 13.50 19.03 -7.32
C THR A 222 13.53 19.80 -6.00
N ALA A 223 12.43 19.80 -5.23
CA ALA A 223 12.39 20.42 -3.92
C ALA A 223 13.37 19.76 -2.93
N THR A 224 13.52 18.43 -3.02
CA THR A 224 14.49 17.70 -2.19
C THR A 224 15.93 18.06 -2.55
N LEU A 225 16.24 18.21 -3.84
CA LEU A 225 17.57 18.71 -4.28
C LEU A 225 17.89 20.06 -3.64
N HIS A 226 16.97 21.02 -3.77
CA HIS A 226 17.18 22.35 -3.19
C HIS A 226 17.36 22.28 -1.67
N ALA A 227 16.57 21.45 -0.98
CA ALA A 227 16.70 21.26 0.45
C ALA A 227 18.04 20.65 0.88
N VAL A 228 18.63 19.74 0.05
CA VAL A 228 19.99 19.21 0.24
C VAL A 228 21.03 20.33 0.06
N LEU A 229 20.91 21.12 -1.01
CA LEU A 229 21.87 22.19 -1.31
C LEU A 229 21.83 23.33 -0.26
N ASP A 230 20.63 23.65 0.24
CA ASP A 230 20.41 24.70 1.24
C ASP A 230 20.66 24.25 2.70
N GLY A 231 20.98 22.97 2.92
CA GLY A 231 21.21 22.44 4.26
C GLY A 231 19.94 22.28 5.11
N ARG A 232 18.74 22.33 4.51
CA ARG A 232 17.44 22.34 5.22
C ARG A 232 16.89 20.96 5.61
N LEU A 233 17.58 19.88 5.28
CA LEU A 233 17.15 18.52 5.63
C LEU A 233 17.79 17.98 6.92
N ALA A 234 18.66 18.77 7.58
CA ALA A 234 19.17 18.42 8.90
C ALA A 234 18.00 18.22 9.87
N LEU A 235 18.07 17.17 10.69
CA LEU A 235 17.18 17.06 11.84
C LEU A 235 17.59 18.18 12.82
N ASP A 236 16.60 18.92 13.33
CA ASP A 236 16.84 19.71 14.54
C ASP A 236 17.25 18.71 15.63
N ASP A 237 18.53 18.71 15.99
CA ASP A 237 19.02 17.90 17.10
C ASP A 237 18.40 18.47 18.39
N PRO A 238 17.46 17.76 19.05
CA PRO A 238 16.90 18.25 20.31
C PRO A 238 17.95 18.42 21.39
N ALA A 239 19.15 17.80 21.25
CA ALA A 239 20.29 17.99 22.13
C ALA A 239 21.12 19.25 21.80
N ALA A 240 20.95 19.83 20.61
CA ALA A 240 21.63 21.06 20.19
C ALA A 240 20.87 22.36 20.59
N ARG A 241 19.73 22.28 21.29
CA ARG A 241 19.14 23.47 21.91
C ARG A 241 20.07 23.95 23.00
N PRO A 242 20.65 25.17 22.86
CA PRO A 242 21.48 25.72 23.92
C PRO A 242 20.64 25.76 25.20
N ALA A 243 21.16 25.14 26.26
CA ALA A 243 20.57 25.25 27.59
C ALA A 243 20.36 26.74 27.88
N VAL A 244 19.11 27.18 27.96
CA VAL A 244 18.78 28.51 28.47
C VAL A 244 19.28 28.52 29.91
N LEU A 245 20.44 29.12 30.13
CA LEU A 245 20.96 29.36 31.47
C LEU A 245 19.89 30.15 32.22
N PRO A 246 19.42 29.70 33.40
CA PRO A 246 18.56 30.52 34.23
C PRO A 246 19.27 31.78 34.59
N GLY A 247 18.70 32.92 34.16
CA GLY A 247 19.25 34.24 34.44
C GLY A 247 19.59 34.38 35.91
N ALA A 248 20.84 34.74 36.20
CA ALA A 248 21.28 35.18 37.51
C ALA A 248 20.46 36.39 37.89
N ALA A 249 19.50 36.20 38.81
CA ALA A 249 18.93 37.27 39.56
C ALA A 249 20.05 37.76 40.52
N GLY A 250 20.70 38.80 40.12
CA GLY A 250 21.72 39.48 40.93
C GLY A 250 21.13 40.68 41.63
N ALA A 251 21.46 40.80 42.84
CA ALA A 251 21.28 41.82 43.83
C ALA A 251 21.22 43.29 43.34
#